data_0cfaf9806dc58983fb0586ea43287917
#
_entry.id   0cfaf9806dc58983fb0586ea43287917
#
_cell.length_a   1.000
_cell.length_b   1.000
_cell.length_c   1.000
_cell.angle_alpha   90.00
_cell.angle_beta   90.00
_cell.angle_gamma   90.00
#
_symmetry.space_group_name_H-M   'P 1'
#
loop_
_entity.id
_entity.type
_entity.pdbx_description
1 polymer ?
#
loop_
_entity_poly.entity_id
_entity_poly.type
_entity_poly.pdbx_seq_one_letter_code
_entity_poly.pdbx_strand_id
1 'polypeptide(L)'
;EQSCLSLGQIAMTSMVAPLGTISLAAHNQAVTAEGICYLPAMGLANSATTLVGQSLGAKEPDRAQRYANMTCVAALGFMLALSTLLFLFAEPLIRIFSRDAGVIELGRTVLRIVAFGEPFYGLNLVISGTLAGAGDSRHAFLYSAIGMWGIRTPMCLLMVKVLGWGLAGAWLAMAA
;
A
#
# COMPACT_ATOMS: atom_id res chain seq x y z
N GLU A 1 11.85 -9.53 4.44
CA GLU A 1 10.80 -8.49 4.38
C GLU A 1 9.59 -8.98 3.59
N GLN A 2 9.79 -9.46 2.36
CA GLN A 2 8.72 -9.95 1.49
C GLN A 2 7.85 -11.05 2.14
N SER A 3 8.47 -12.00 2.84
CA SER A 3 7.75 -13.07 3.54
C SER A 3 6.85 -12.54 4.66
N CYS A 4 7.29 -11.50 5.38
CA CYS A 4 6.52 -10.86 6.44
C CYS A 4 5.27 -10.16 5.87
N LEU A 5 5.42 -9.47 4.75
CA LEU A 5 4.32 -8.81 4.03
C LEU A 5 3.33 -9.83 3.45
N SER A 6 3.82 -10.92 2.86
CA SER A 6 2.96 -11.98 2.32
C SER A 6 2.14 -12.67 3.41
N LEU A 7 2.74 -12.97 4.57
CA LEU A 7 2.02 -13.52 5.71
C LEU A 7 0.95 -12.55 6.23
N GLY A 8 1.24 -11.26 6.27
CA GLY A 8 0.27 -10.23 6.62
C GLY A 8 -0.91 -10.18 5.64
N GLN A 9 -0.66 -10.26 4.34
CA GLN A 9 -1.73 -10.33 3.33
C GLN A 9 -2.58 -11.59 3.47
N ILE A 10 -1.99 -12.75 3.73
CA ILE A 10 -2.73 -14.00 4.00
C ILE A 10 -3.61 -13.83 5.24
N ALA A 11 -3.08 -13.26 6.33
CA ALA A 11 -3.84 -13.00 7.54
C ALA A 11 -5.03 -12.08 7.27
N MET A 12 -4.85 -10.99 6.51
CA MET A 12 -5.92 -10.06 6.12
C MET A 12 -7.00 -10.76 5.29
N THR A 13 -6.60 -11.51 4.26
CA THR A 13 -7.55 -12.27 3.43
C THR A 13 -8.34 -13.29 4.26
N SER A 14 -7.70 -13.95 5.23
CA SER A 14 -8.38 -14.90 6.14
C SER A 14 -9.38 -14.22 7.08
N MET A 15 -9.18 -12.95 7.41
CA MET A 15 -10.13 -12.14 8.20
C MET A 15 -11.33 -11.67 7.36
N VAL A 16 -11.15 -11.48 6.07
CA VAL A 16 -12.20 -11.07 5.13
C VAL A 16 -13.04 -12.27 4.67
N ALA A 17 -12.46 -13.46 4.56
CA ALA A 17 -13.14 -14.66 4.07
C ALA A 17 -14.48 -14.97 4.78
N PRO A 18 -14.60 -14.84 6.11
CA PRO A 18 -15.87 -15.09 6.81
C PRO A 18 -16.97 -14.06 6.51
N LEU A 19 -16.64 -12.91 5.89
CA LEU A 19 -17.63 -11.87 5.55
C LEU A 19 -18.48 -12.21 4.32
N GLY A 20 -18.25 -13.37 3.71
CA GLY A 20 -19.03 -13.88 2.58
C GLY A 20 -18.34 -13.71 1.23
N THR A 21 -18.89 -14.39 0.21
CA THR A 21 -18.32 -14.47 -1.14
C THR A 21 -18.23 -13.11 -1.87
N ILE A 22 -19.23 -12.24 -1.67
CA ILE A 22 -19.26 -10.89 -2.25
C ILE A 22 -18.11 -10.04 -1.68
N SER A 23 -17.90 -10.08 -0.37
CA SER A 23 -16.83 -9.35 0.30
C SER A 23 -15.44 -9.84 -0.15
N LEU A 24 -15.27 -11.16 -0.27
CA LEU A 24 -14.03 -11.76 -0.74
C LEU A 24 -13.74 -11.42 -2.21
N ALA A 25 -14.77 -11.44 -3.05
CA ALA A 25 -14.65 -11.04 -4.46
C ALA A 25 -14.26 -9.56 -4.58
N ALA A 26 -14.93 -8.67 -3.86
CA ALA A 26 -14.61 -7.25 -3.82
C ALA A 26 -13.19 -6.97 -3.30
N HIS A 27 -12.76 -7.71 -2.26
CA HIS A 27 -11.39 -7.64 -1.72
C HIS A 27 -10.34 -8.01 -2.78
N ASN A 28 -10.50 -9.14 -3.45
CA ASN A 28 -9.54 -9.60 -4.47
C ASN A 28 -9.44 -8.63 -5.65
N GLN A 29 -10.56 -8.04 -6.06
CA GLN A 29 -10.57 -7.04 -7.13
C GLN A 29 -9.91 -5.72 -6.70
N ALA A 30 -10.14 -5.30 -5.45
CA ALA A 30 -9.48 -4.13 -4.89
C ALA A 30 -7.97 -4.31 -4.80
N VAL A 31 -7.49 -5.47 -4.35
CA VAL A 31 -6.05 -5.82 -4.33
C VAL A 31 -5.46 -5.81 -5.73
N THR A 32 -6.20 -6.30 -6.75
CA THR A 32 -5.73 -6.26 -8.14
C THR A 32 -5.62 -4.83 -8.66
N ALA A 33 -6.59 -3.97 -8.34
CA ALA A 33 -6.58 -2.57 -8.73
C ALA A 33 -5.49 -1.77 -7.99
N GLU A 34 -5.26 -2.04 -6.69
CA GLU A 34 -4.15 -1.51 -5.89
C GLU A 34 -2.80 -1.87 -6.51
N GLY A 35 -2.66 -3.07 -7.05
CA GLY A 35 -1.45 -3.53 -7.74
C GLY A 35 -1.01 -2.62 -8.88
N ILE A 36 -1.92 -1.90 -9.52
CA ILE A 36 -1.60 -0.92 -10.57
C ILE A 36 -0.83 0.27 -9.98
N CYS A 37 -1.18 0.70 -8.77
CA CYS A 37 -0.49 1.77 -8.06
C CYS A 37 0.83 1.30 -7.44
N TYR A 38 0.86 0.06 -6.95
CA TYR A 38 2.02 -0.54 -6.30
C TYR A 38 3.25 -0.68 -7.19
N LEU A 39 3.08 -1.09 -8.45
CA LEU A 39 4.21 -1.33 -9.37
C LEU A 39 5.06 -0.07 -9.64
N PRO A 40 4.47 1.10 -9.97
CA PRO A 40 5.24 2.32 -10.12
C PRO A 40 5.92 2.79 -8.82
N ALA A 41 5.25 2.63 -7.68
CA ALA A 41 5.83 2.96 -6.38
C ALA A 41 7.07 2.11 -6.06
N MET A 42 7.02 0.81 -6.36
CA MET A 42 8.20 -0.07 -6.28
C MET A 42 9.32 0.37 -7.21
N GLY A 43 9.01 0.78 -8.44
CA GLY A 43 10.00 1.31 -9.37
C GLY A 43 10.73 2.53 -8.82
N LEU A 44 10.01 3.47 -8.20
CA LEU A 44 10.56 4.64 -7.54
C LEU A 44 11.39 4.27 -6.31
N ALA A 45 10.94 3.31 -5.49
CA ALA A 45 11.68 2.82 -4.33
C ALA A 45 13.02 2.16 -4.74
N ASN A 46 13.02 1.34 -5.78
CA ASN A 46 14.23 0.73 -6.33
C ASN A 46 15.21 1.79 -6.89
N SER A 47 14.67 2.81 -7.55
CA SER A 47 15.47 3.95 -8.03
C SER A 47 16.10 4.72 -6.86
N ALA A 48 15.34 4.97 -5.79
CA ALA A 48 15.84 5.60 -4.58
C ALA A 48 16.98 4.78 -3.95
N THR A 49 16.78 3.46 -3.79
CA THR A 49 17.81 2.54 -3.27
C THR A 49 19.10 2.64 -4.07
N THR A 50 19.00 2.61 -5.38
CA THR A 50 20.18 2.64 -6.28
C THR A 50 20.90 3.99 -6.22
N LEU A 51 20.16 5.10 -6.36
CA LEU A 51 20.74 6.44 -6.40
C LEU A 51 21.39 6.85 -5.06
N VAL A 52 20.73 6.51 -3.96
CA VAL A 52 21.26 6.78 -2.62
C VAL A 52 22.48 5.91 -2.35
N GLY A 53 22.41 4.60 -2.64
CA GLY A 53 23.53 3.68 -2.44
C GLY A 53 24.76 4.06 -3.26
N GLN A 54 24.60 4.42 -4.54
CA GLN A 54 25.69 4.87 -5.40
C GLN A 54 26.32 6.17 -4.90
N SER A 55 25.50 7.13 -4.45
CA SER A 55 26.00 8.41 -3.94
C SER A 55 26.78 8.26 -2.65
N LEU A 56 26.32 7.39 -1.74
CA LEU A 56 27.05 7.08 -0.51
C LEU A 56 28.35 6.30 -0.79
N GLY A 57 28.31 5.36 -1.74
CA GLY A 57 29.51 4.65 -2.21
C GLY A 57 30.56 5.58 -2.82
N ALA A 58 30.12 6.66 -3.49
CA ALA A 58 31.00 7.72 -4.00
C ALA A 58 31.46 8.71 -2.93
N LYS A 59 31.07 8.53 -1.65
CA LYS A 59 31.34 9.43 -0.52
C LYS A 59 30.74 10.84 -0.72
N GLU A 60 29.58 10.93 -1.35
CA GLU A 60 28.84 12.18 -1.63
C GLU A 60 27.51 12.20 -0.83
N PRO A 61 27.51 12.39 0.50
CA PRO A 61 26.30 12.32 1.32
C PRO A 61 25.26 13.39 0.96
N ASP A 62 25.68 14.58 0.58
CA ASP A 62 24.76 15.67 0.18
C ASP A 62 23.98 15.30 -1.10
N ARG A 63 24.65 14.60 -2.01
CA ARG A 63 24.02 14.08 -3.24
C ARG A 63 23.04 12.97 -2.93
N ALA A 64 23.38 12.07 -1.99
CA ALA A 64 22.49 11.02 -1.53
C ALA A 64 21.21 11.61 -0.94
N GLN A 65 21.32 12.63 -0.07
CA GLN A 65 20.15 13.29 0.53
C GLN A 65 19.31 14.02 -0.52
N ARG A 66 19.93 14.65 -1.51
CA ARG A 66 19.20 15.30 -2.61
C ARG A 66 18.39 14.28 -3.41
N TYR A 67 18.97 13.13 -3.76
CA TYR A 67 18.25 12.07 -4.46
C TYR A 67 17.13 11.46 -3.62
N ALA A 68 17.35 11.24 -2.33
CA ALA A 68 16.31 10.79 -1.40
C ALA A 68 15.11 11.75 -1.41
N ASN A 69 15.35 13.05 -1.26
CA ASN A 69 14.29 14.06 -1.29
C ASN A 69 13.58 14.12 -2.66
N MET A 70 14.33 14.08 -3.75
CA MET A 70 13.75 14.12 -5.10
C MET A 70 12.86 12.90 -5.37
N THR A 71 13.30 11.72 -5.00
CA THR A 71 12.51 10.49 -5.18
C THR A 71 11.26 10.47 -4.30
N CYS A 72 11.33 10.98 -3.07
CA CYS A 72 10.16 11.14 -2.19
C CYS A 72 9.14 12.13 -2.77
N VAL A 73 9.57 13.30 -3.26
CA VAL A 73 8.68 14.29 -3.87
C VAL A 73 8.08 13.74 -5.17
N ALA A 74 8.87 13.08 -6.01
CA ALA A 74 8.38 12.44 -7.23
C ALA A 74 7.36 11.34 -6.92
N ALA A 75 7.63 10.51 -5.91
CA ALA A 75 6.70 9.48 -5.46
C ALA A 75 5.39 10.08 -4.97
N LEU A 76 5.44 11.10 -4.11
CA LEU A 76 4.25 11.76 -3.59
C LEU A 76 3.41 12.36 -4.73
N GLY A 77 4.02 13.09 -5.65
CA GLY A 77 3.32 13.69 -6.80
C GLY A 77 2.69 12.64 -7.71
N PHE A 78 3.44 11.59 -8.03
CA PHE A 78 2.96 10.51 -8.89
C PHE A 78 1.83 9.70 -8.22
N MET A 79 2.00 9.36 -6.93
CA MET A 79 0.98 8.61 -6.18
C MET A 79 -0.28 9.44 -5.93
N LEU A 80 -0.18 10.75 -5.72
CA LEU A 80 -1.34 11.64 -5.66
C LEU A 80 -2.12 11.65 -6.99
N ALA A 81 -1.43 11.68 -8.12
CA ALA A 81 -2.09 11.61 -9.43
C ALA A 81 -2.80 10.26 -9.63
N LEU A 82 -2.13 9.14 -9.35
CA LEU A 82 -2.73 7.80 -9.45
C LEU A 82 -3.90 7.63 -8.47
N SER A 83 -3.74 8.07 -7.23
CA SER A 83 -4.77 8.05 -6.20
C SER A 83 -6.02 8.83 -6.64
N THR A 84 -5.83 10.00 -7.23
CA THR A 84 -6.94 10.80 -7.78
C THR A 84 -7.64 10.06 -8.90
N LEU A 85 -6.89 9.45 -9.83
CA LEU A 85 -7.47 8.61 -10.88
C LEU A 85 -8.22 7.42 -10.31
N LEU A 86 -7.62 6.70 -9.34
CA LEU A 86 -8.26 5.57 -8.69
C LEU A 86 -9.57 5.96 -7.99
N PHE A 87 -9.60 7.13 -7.33
CA PHE A 87 -10.78 7.65 -6.66
C PHE A 87 -11.89 8.01 -7.65
N LEU A 88 -11.56 8.70 -8.75
CA LEU A 88 -12.52 9.12 -9.76
C LEU A 88 -13.05 7.93 -10.57
N PHE A 89 -12.19 6.99 -10.92
CA PHE A 89 -12.50 5.83 -11.75
C PHE A 89 -12.75 4.55 -10.95
N ALA A 90 -12.99 4.63 -9.64
CA ALA A 90 -13.20 3.48 -8.77
C ALA A 90 -14.33 2.56 -9.28
N GLU A 91 -15.48 3.12 -9.68
CA GLU A 91 -16.61 2.35 -10.17
C GLU A 91 -16.36 1.74 -11.57
N PRO A 92 -15.90 2.49 -12.59
CA PRO A 92 -15.52 1.89 -13.87
C PRO A 92 -14.50 0.77 -13.77
N LEU A 93 -13.50 0.92 -12.89
CA LEU A 93 -12.46 -0.09 -12.68
C LEU A 93 -13.05 -1.40 -12.15
N ILE A 94 -13.92 -1.34 -11.13
CA ILE A 94 -14.57 -2.56 -10.62
C ILE A 94 -15.51 -3.19 -11.65
N ARG A 95 -16.19 -2.39 -12.46
CA ARG A 95 -17.08 -2.89 -13.52
C ARG A 95 -16.35 -3.67 -14.61
N ILE A 96 -15.05 -3.45 -14.80
CA ILE A 96 -14.21 -4.26 -15.71
C ILE A 96 -14.08 -5.69 -15.20
N PHE A 97 -14.00 -5.86 -13.88
CA PHE A 97 -13.74 -7.17 -13.24
C PHE A 97 -15.02 -7.89 -12.81
N SER A 98 -16.12 -7.18 -12.55
CA SER A 98 -17.38 -7.79 -12.10
C SER A 98 -18.60 -7.09 -12.68
N ARG A 99 -19.66 -7.90 -12.87
CA ARG A 99 -21.01 -7.41 -13.24
C ARG A 99 -22.00 -7.48 -12.07
N ASP A 100 -21.59 -8.04 -10.94
CA ASP A 100 -22.43 -8.15 -9.74
C ASP A 100 -22.55 -6.78 -9.07
N ALA A 101 -23.80 -6.31 -8.86
CA ALA A 101 -24.07 -5.00 -8.28
C ALA A 101 -23.53 -4.87 -6.85
N GLY A 102 -23.62 -5.94 -6.04
CA GLY A 102 -23.12 -5.94 -4.69
C GLY A 102 -21.59 -5.84 -4.62
N VAL A 103 -20.91 -6.54 -5.53
CA VAL A 103 -19.43 -6.45 -5.66
C VAL A 103 -19.00 -5.06 -6.13
N ILE A 104 -19.76 -4.45 -7.07
CA ILE A 104 -19.44 -3.11 -7.59
C ILE A 104 -19.59 -2.06 -6.50
N GLU A 105 -20.67 -2.06 -5.74
CA GLU A 105 -20.92 -1.10 -4.67
C GLU A 105 -19.87 -1.18 -3.57
N LEU A 106 -19.59 -2.40 -3.11
CA LEU A 106 -18.61 -2.65 -2.06
C LEU A 106 -17.19 -2.33 -2.55
N GLY A 107 -16.82 -2.79 -3.76
CA GLY A 107 -15.53 -2.55 -4.36
C GLY A 107 -15.25 -1.07 -4.62
N ARG A 108 -16.26 -0.31 -5.09
CA ARG A 108 -16.16 1.15 -5.24
C ARG A 108 -15.83 1.83 -3.90
N THR A 109 -16.51 1.44 -2.83
CA THR A 109 -16.27 2.00 -1.49
C THR A 109 -14.84 1.69 -1.04
N VAL A 110 -14.41 0.45 -1.20
CA VAL A 110 -13.06 0.01 -0.86
C VAL A 110 -12.00 0.77 -1.65
N LEU A 111 -12.14 0.88 -2.97
CA LEU A 111 -11.16 1.59 -3.81
C LEU A 111 -11.03 3.07 -3.45
N ARG A 112 -12.10 3.72 -3.00
CA ARG A 112 -12.03 5.10 -2.52
C ARG A 112 -11.27 5.23 -1.21
N ILE A 113 -11.41 4.25 -0.31
CA ILE A 113 -10.62 4.18 0.93
C ILE A 113 -9.16 3.97 0.60
N VAL A 114 -8.86 3.01 -0.27
CA VAL A 114 -7.49 2.73 -0.76
C VAL A 114 -6.86 3.98 -1.37
N ALA A 115 -7.58 4.65 -2.27
CA ALA A 115 -7.10 5.86 -2.93
C ALA A 115 -6.64 6.93 -1.94
N PHE A 116 -7.26 7.04 -0.78
CA PHE A 116 -6.80 7.97 0.25
C PHE A 116 -5.49 7.54 0.93
N GLY A 117 -5.26 6.23 1.11
CA GLY A 117 -4.06 5.68 1.73
C GLY A 117 -2.84 5.59 0.79
N GLU A 118 -3.06 5.47 -0.52
CA GLU A 118 -2.02 5.22 -1.53
C GLU A 118 -0.83 6.21 -1.52
N PRO A 119 -1.02 7.54 -1.40
CA PRO A 119 0.09 8.47 -1.37
C PRO A 119 1.03 8.24 -0.19
N PHE A 120 0.48 7.89 0.98
CA PHE A 120 1.24 7.60 2.19
C PHE A 120 1.97 6.26 2.06
N TYR A 121 1.30 5.27 1.48
CA TYR A 121 1.89 3.96 1.23
C TYR A 121 3.06 4.04 0.24
N GLY A 122 2.89 4.74 -0.87
CA GLY A 122 3.96 4.96 -1.85
C GLY A 122 5.14 5.72 -1.27
N LEU A 123 4.88 6.74 -0.44
CA LEU A 123 5.93 7.47 0.26
C LEU A 123 6.72 6.57 1.22
N ASN A 124 6.01 5.75 2.00
CA ASN A 124 6.62 4.77 2.91
C ASN A 124 7.54 3.81 2.15
N LEU A 125 7.10 3.32 1.00
CA LEU A 125 7.87 2.40 0.16
C LEU A 125 9.18 3.04 -0.33
N VAL A 126 9.14 4.31 -0.76
CA VAL A 126 10.32 5.04 -1.22
C VAL A 126 11.26 5.38 -0.06
N ILE A 127 10.74 5.73 1.11
CA ILE A 127 11.55 5.95 2.32
C ILE A 127 12.26 4.65 2.71
N SER A 128 11.55 3.51 2.69
CA SER A 128 12.17 2.21 2.94
C SER A 128 13.26 1.88 1.92
N GLY A 129 13.06 2.23 0.65
CA GLY A 129 14.06 2.11 -0.40
C GLY A 129 15.29 2.99 -0.14
N THR A 130 15.12 4.22 0.33
CA THR A 130 16.24 5.12 0.67
C THR A 130 17.06 4.58 1.84
N LEU A 131 16.41 4.07 2.87
CA LEU A 131 17.07 3.43 4.01
C LEU A 131 17.85 2.17 3.59
N ALA A 132 17.25 1.35 2.74
CA ALA A 132 17.93 0.18 2.19
C ALA A 132 19.16 0.57 1.35
N GLY A 133 19.07 1.63 0.55
CA GLY A 133 20.19 2.21 -0.20
C GLY A 133 21.29 2.78 0.69
N ALA A 134 20.94 3.29 1.86
CA ALA A 134 21.89 3.73 2.88
C ALA A 134 22.54 2.57 3.67
N GLY A 135 22.15 1.32 3.39
CA GLY A 135 22.66 0.14 4.09
C GLY A 135 21.92 -0.18 5.39
N ASP A 136 20.87 0.59 5.72
CA ASP A 136 20.10 0.43 6.95
C ASP A 136 18.82 -0.38 6.75
N SER A 137 18.98 -1.59 6.23
CA SER A 137 17.87 -2.52 6.01
C SER A 137 17.18 -2.99 7.30
N ARG A 138 17.86 -2.88 8.46
CA ARG A 138 17.29 -3.31 9.73
C ARG A 138 16.17 -2.39 10.20
N HIS A 139 16.37 -1.09 10.15
CA HIS A 139 15.32 -0.13 10.52
C HIS A 139 14.16 -0.16 9.51
N ALA A 140 14.44 -0.27 8.20
CA ALA A 140 13.40 -0.45 7.19
C ALA A 140 12.52 -1.68 7.49
N PHE A 141 13.13 -2.83 7.83
CA PHE A 141 12.38 -4.03 8.21
C PHE A 141 11.58 -3.85 9.51
N LEU A 142 12.16 -3.23 10.53
CA LEU A 142 11.48 -3.00 11.81
C LEU A 142 10.25 -2.10 11.65
N TYR A 143 10.36 -1.00 10.90
CA TYR A 143 9.22 -0.11 10.63
C TYR A 143 8.12 -0.85 9.86
N SER A 144 8.45 -1.62 8.84
CA SER A 144 7.48 -2.42 8.08
C SER A 144 6.81 -3.48 8.96
N ALA A 145 7.58 -4.16 9.81
CA ALA A 145 7.06 -5.19 10.70
C ALA A 145 6.15 -4.61 11.79
N ILE A 146 6.54 -3.49 12.41
CA ILE A 146 5.72 -2.80 13.42
C ILE A 146 4.44 -2.27 12.78
N GLY A 147 4.50 -1.65 11.62
CA GLY A 147 3.34 -1.17 10.89
C GLY A 147 2.36 -2.29 10.56
N MET A 148 2.87 -3.39 10.00
CA MET A 148 2.03 -4.51 9.57
C MET A 148 1.42 -5.28 10.74
N TRP A 149 2.25 -5.68 11.71
CA TRP A 149 1.81 -6.56 12.80
C TRP A 149 1.40 -5.80 14.06
N GLY A 150 1.98 -4.62 14.31
CA GLY A 150 1.69 -3.81 15.48
C GLY A 150 0.48 -2.89 15.32
N ILE A 151 0.22 -2.39 14.13
CA ILE A 151 -0.85 -1.41 13.86
C ILE A 151 -1.94 -2.02 12.97
N ARG A 152 -1.60 -2.42 11.75
CA ARG A 152 -2.56 -2.90 10.74
C ARG A 152 -3.37 -4.10 11.19
N THR A 153 -2.70 -5.15 11.68
CA THR A 153 -3.36 -6.41 12.06
C THR A 153 -4.30 -6.24 13.25
N PRO A 154 -3.90 -5.62 14.39
CA PRO A 154 -4.81 -5.38 15.51
C PRO A 154 -5.96 -4.44 15.16
N MET A 155 -5.69 -3.40 14.36
CA MET A 155 -6.70 -2.44 13.92
C MET A 155 -7.73 -3.09 12.99
N CYS A 156 -7.30 -3.99 12.10
CA CYS A 156 -8.19 -4.78 11.26
C CYS A 156 -9.09 -5.70 12.10
N LEU A 157 -8.52 -6.41 13.08
CA LEU A 157 -9.29 -7.25 14.00
C LEU A 157 -10.33 -6.43 14.75
N LEU A 158 -9.97 -5.27 15.25
CA LEU A 158 -10.87 -4.37 15.98
C LEU A 158 -11.98 -3.87 15.05
N MET A 159 -11.66 -3.38 13.86
CA MET A 159 -12.67 -2.83 12.96
C MET A 159 -13.61 -3.88 12.38
N VAL A 160 -13.09 -5.08 12.07
CA VAL A 160 -13.90 -6.16 11.49
C VAL A 160 -14.70 -6.89 12.55
N LYS A 161 -14.07 -7.32 13.67
CA LYS A 161 -14.71 -8.18 14.66
C LYS A 161 -15.44 -7.41 15.77
N VAL A 162 -14.92 -6.24 16.18
CA VAL A 162 -15.52 -5.50 17.31
C VAL A 162 -16.50 -4.46 16.79
N LEU A 163 -16.14 -3.67 15.80
CA LEU A 163 -16.99 -2.60 15.25
C LEU A 163 -17.95 -3.09 14.16
N GLY A 164 -17.73 -4.28 13.59
CA GLY A 164 -18.61 -4.86 12.59
C GLY A 164 -18.65 -4.09 11.25
N TRP A 165 -17.62 -3.29 10.94
CA TRP A 165 -17.57 -2.46 9.74
C TRP A 165 -17.29 -3.26 8.46
N GLY A 166 -17.22 -4.58 8.58
CA GLY A 166 -17.05 -5.49 7.45
C GLY A 166 -15.79 -5.18 6.62
N LEU A 167 -15.91 -5.30 5.30
CA LEU A 167 -14.79 -5.10 4.37
C LEU A 167 -14.24 -3.66 4.40
N ALA A 168 -15.11 -2.66 4.53
CA ALA A 168 -14.67 -1.26 4.61
C ALA A 168 -13.77 -1.00 5.83
N GLY A 169 -14.11 -1.61 6.98
CA GLY A 169 -13.28 -1.55 8.19
C GLY A 169 -11.91 -2.21 8.00
N ALA A 170 -11.85 -3.36 7.33
CA ALA A 170 -10.59 -4.02 7.01
C ALA A 170 -9.67 -3.12 6.17
N TRP A 171 -10.21 -2.46 5.15
CA TRP A 171 -9.45 -1.59 4.27
C TRP A 171 -9.07 -0.25 4.91
N LEU A 172 -9.90 0.29 5.81
CA LEU A 172 -9.51 1.46 6.62
C LEU A 172 -8.31 1.14 7.51
N ALA A 173 -8.28 -0.06 8.11
CA ALA A 173 -7.11 -0.51 8.87
C ALA A 173 -5.87 -0.74 7.97
N MET A 174 -6.06 -1.06 6.69
CA MET A 174 -4.97 -1.18 5.73
C MET A 174 -4.42 0.18 5.29
N ALA A 175 -5.26 1.22 5.29
CA ALA A 175 -4.87 2.58 4.91
C ALA A 175 -4.19 3.37 6.06
N ALA A 176 -4.27 2.89 7.30
CA ALA A 176 -3.66 3.48 8.48
C ALA A 176 -2.22 2.99 8.68
#